data_3574fe32ce773f8b87a1b2855e4d58b8
#
_entry.id   3574fe32ce773f8b87a1b2855e4d58b8
#
_cell.length_a   1.000
_cell.length_b   1.000
_cell.length_c   1.000
_cell.angle_alpha   90.00
_cell.angle_beta   90.00
_cell.angle_gamma   90.00
#
_symmetry.space_group_name_H-M   'P 1'
#
loop_
_entity.id
_entity.type
_entity.pdbx_description
1 polymer ?
#
loop_
_entity_poly.entity_id
_entity_poly.type
_entity_poly.pdbx_seq_one_letter_code
_entity_poly.pdbx_strand_id
1 'polypeptide(L)'
;MEQNKISRRNFLRVAGASATAAAMGGLAPAASAAGIKDLWSMDLQILATSDTHGKFDPWDYAANKADASGSVAQQATAIKENRTKTTLVVDAGDTIQANSAELFLNDDVHPMIAAQNAIGYDIYVTGNHEYNYGMVTLEKVLSQQKAKVLTGNVYSPEGKPLADGYTIINKGGVKIGVIGMVTPNITRWDAKNLEGWTVTNPVDESRKIIDKIKDKVDVILGVMHMDTDNEYGVYGSGVTDLANACPEFDVIVAAHGHRSIPNMMINNVLVVENKNAGATLSEIHVYLERQLDGKWKVVNRTSPLESVRMSWSSTRAETLYWLMR
;
A
#
# COMPACT_ATOMS: atom_id res chain seq x y z
N MET A 1 18.72 -3.33 37.06
CA MET A 1 19.75 -3.80 36.08
C MET A 1 19.35 -3.32 34.72
N GLU A 2 19.91 -2.18 34.31
CA GLU A 2 19.67 -1.64 32.94
C GLU A 2 20.42 -2.51 31.93
N GLN A 3 19.68 -3.14 31.04
CA GLN A 3 20.28 -3.79 29.88
C GLN A 3 20.69 -2.73 28.87
N ASN A 4 21.97 -2.49 28.73
CA ASN A 4 22.57 -1.69 27.65
C ASN A 4 22.20 -2.30 26.30
N LYS A 5 21.14 -1.78 25.67
CA LYS A 5 20.82 -2.05 24.27
C LYS A 5 21.86 -1.32 23.41
N ILE A 6 22.89 -2.02 22.98
CA ILE A 6 23.81 -1.50 21.95
C ILE A 6 22.97 -1.27 20.68
N SER A 7 22.77 -0.01 20.33
CA SER A 7 22.06 0.37 19.11
C SER A 7 22.82 -0.23 17.91
N ARG A 8 22.09 -0.79 16.93
CA ARG A 8 22.66 -1.29 15.66
C ARG A 8 23.60 -0.26 15.00
N ARG A 9 23.35 1.00 15.22
CA ARG A 9 24.19 2.12 14.80
C ARG A 9 25.62 2.06 15.41
N ASN A 10 25.76 1.58 16.65
CA ASN A 10 27.06 1.45 17.33
C ASN A 10 27.79 0.15 16.94
N PHE A 11 27.07 -0.93 16.66
CA PHE A 11 27.67 -2.19 16.19
C PHE A 11 28.34 -2.01 14.81
N LEU A 12 27.67 -1.33 13.89
CA LEU A 12 28.21 -1.06 12.56
C LEU A 12 29.37 -0.03 12.56
N ARG A 13 29.43 0.86 13.55
CA ARG A 13 30.59 1.75 13.75
C ARG A 13 31.88 0.99 14.12
N VAL A 14 31.75 -0.11 14.84
CA VAL A 14 32.90 -0.92 15.25
C VAL A 14 33.36 -1.87 14.16
N ALA A 15 32.44 -2.45 13.36
CA ALA A 15 32.78 -3.37 12.28
C ALA A 15 33.40 -2.67 11.06
N GLY A 16 33.04 -1.41 10.78
CA GLY A 16 33.61 -0.63 9.66
C GLY A 16 35.01 -0.06 9.90
N ALA A 17 35.44 0.05 11.14
CA ALA A 17 36.75 0.60 11.49
C ALA A 17 37.92 -0.39 11.37
N SER A 18 37.63 -1.70 11.29
CA SER A 18 38.67 -2.75 11.32
C SER A 18 39.15 -3.19 9.93
N ALA A 19 38.51 -2.81 8.84
CA ALA A 19 38.82 -3.31 7.50
C ALA A 19 39.68 -2.39 6.63
N THR A 20 40.02 -1.16 7.07
CA THR A 20 40.74 -0.18 6.24
C THR A 20 42.10 0.27 6.76
N ALA A 21 42.70 -0.43 7.75
CA ALA A 21 43.97 -0.05 8.33
C ALA A 21 45.22 -0.68 7.64
N ALA A 22 45.08 -1.35 6.52
CA ALA A 22 46.17 -2.07 5.87
C ALA A 22 46.26 -1.78 4.37
N ALA A 23 46.28 -0.52 3.92
CA ALA A 23 46.89 -0.14 2.63
C ALA A 23 46.94 1.38 2.46
N MET A 24 48.15 1.91 2.24
CA MET A 24 48.50 3.19 1.67
C MET A 24 48.50 4.42 2.58
N GLY A 25 49.73 4.82 2.96
CA GLY A 25 49.99 6.16 3.48
C GLY A 25 49.68 7.24 2.42
N GLY A 26 48.67 8.03 2.71
CA GLY A 26 48.27 9.20 1.98
C GLY A 26 47.16 9.90 2.70
N LEU A 27 47.33 11.16 3.10
CA LEU A 27 46.32 12.01 3.73
C LEU A 27 45.15 12.22 2.77
N ALA A 28 44.16 11.36 2.82
CA ALA A 28 42.81 11.62 2.28
C ALA A 28 41.97 12.27 3.39
N PRO A 29 41.19 13.34 3.11
CA PRO A 29 40.25 13.88 4.09
C PRO A 29 39.28 12.77 4.50
N ALA A 30 39.09 12.61 5.80
CA ALA A 30 38.13 11.66 6.36
C ALA A 30 36.71 12.02 5.84
N ALA A 31 36.31 11.45 4.71
CA ALA A 31 34.88 11.38 4.36
C ALA A 31 34.21 10.69 5.53
N SER A 32 33.30 11.38 6.21
CA SER A 32 32.68 10.90 7.42
C SER A 32 32.06 9.53 7.14
N ALA A 33 32.33 8.55 8.01
CA ALA A 33 31.76 7.19 7.91
C ALA A 33 30.21 7.18 7.83
N ALA A 34 29.56 8.31 8.16
CA ALA A 34 28.14 8.55 7.95
C ALA A 34 27.76 8.61 6.47
N GLY A 35 28.54 9.30 5.62
CA GLY A 35 28.22 9.42 4.19
C GLY A 35 28.38 8.11 3.39
N ILE A 36 29.23 7.19 3.86
CA ILE A 36 29.41 5.88 3.20
C ILE A 36 28.25 4.93 3.55
N LYS A 37 27.66 5.05 4.75
CA LYS A 37 26.53 4.21 5.16
C LYS A 37 25.25 4.54 4.42
N ASP A 38 24.99 5.82 4.15
CA ASP A 38 23.79 6.27 3.44
C ASP A 38 23.79 5.83 1.96
N LEU A 39 24.95 5.48 1.42
CA LEU A 39 25.08 4.93 0.06
C LEU A 39 24.77 3.42 -0.04
N TRP A 40 24.74 2.71 1.08
CA TRP A 40 24.64 1.25 1.12
C TRP A 40 23.37 0.72 1.82
N SER A 41 22.56 1.60 2.38
CA SER A 41 21.30 1.23 3.04
C SER A 41 20.17 2.17 2.65
N MET A 42 18.97 1.61 2.56
CA MET A 42 17.74 2.32 2.25
C MET A 42 16.65 1.89 3.22
N ASP A 43 15.89 2.85 3.70
CA ASP A 43 14.59 2.65 4.37
C ASP A 43 13.51 3.09 3.37
N LEU A 44 12.84 2.13 2.76
CA LEU A 44 11.69 2.34 1.91
C LEU A 44 10.44 2.35 2.79
N GLN A 45 9.78 3.48 2.87
CA GLN A 45 8.53 3.63 3.60
C GLN A 45 7.34 3.41 2.67
N ILE A 46 6.34 2.64 3.13
CA ILE A 46 5.05 2.48 2.47
C ILE A 46 3.97 2.95 3.44
N LEU A 47 3.13 3.90 3.02
CA LEU A 47 1.94 4.33 3.73
C LEU A 47 0.73 3.77 2.99
N ALA A 48 -0.11 3.00 3.69
CA ALA A 48 -1.22 2.29 3.07
C ALA A 48 -2.55 2.60 3.75
N THR A 49 -3.59 2.82 2.93
CA THR A 49 -4.98 2.97 3.33
C THR A 49 -5.86 1.96 2.60
N SER A 50 -7.07 1.76 3.09
CA SER A 50 -8.13 0.97 2.46
C SER A 50 -9.49 1.27 3.08
N ASP A 51 -10.55 0.79 2.46
CA ASP A 51 -11.89 0.68 3.04
C ASP A 51 -12.41 2.00 3.64
N THR A 52 -12.14 3.13 2.94
CA THR A 52 -12.55 4.45 3.44
C THR A 52 -14.05 4.66 3.37
N HIS A 53 -14.74 3.94 2.49
CA HIS A 53 -16.21 3.90 2.36
C HIS A 53 -16.84 5.29 2.40
N GLY A 54 -16.33 6.21 1.58
CA GLY A 54 -16.89 7.55 1.46
C GLY A 54 -16.76 8.45 2.69
N LYS A 55 -16.07 8.02 3.74
CA LYS A 55 -15.91 8.83 4.96
C LYS A 55 -14.89 9.95 4.75
N PHE A 56 -15.36 11.03 4.17
CA PHE A 56 -14.56 12.16 3.76
C PHE A 56 -14.07 12.97 4.98
N ASP A 57 -15.03 13.45 5.80
CA ASP A 57 -14.79 14.26 6.99
C ASP A 57 -14.90 13.44 8.28
N PRO A 58 -14.34 13.95 9.42
CA PRO A 58 -14.52 13.36 10.74
C PRO A 58 -15.95 13.58 11.24
N TRP A 59 -16.92 13.00 10.55
CA TRP A 59 -18.34 13.17 10.74
C TRP A 59 -19.09 11.85 10.62
N ASP A 60 -20.01 11.58 11.52
CA ASP A 60 -20.98 10.49 11.41
C ASP A 60 -22.19 11.02 10.63
N TYR A 61 -22.28 10.66 9.35
CA TYR A 61 -23.31 11.17 8.44
C TYR A 61 -24.70 10.61 8.82
N ALA A 62 -24.77 9.42 9.40
CA ALA A 62 -26.05 8.83 9.83
C ALA A 62 -26.57 9.47 11.12
N ALA A 63 -25.70 9.68 12.10
CA ALA A 63 -26.05 10.30 13.38
C ALA A 63 -26.01 11.84 13.33
N ASN A 64 -25.55 12.42 12.23
CA ASN A 64 -25.38 13.87 11.99
C ASN A 64 -24.60 14.56 13.13
N LYS A 65 -23.45 14.01 13.49
CA LYS A 65 -22.59 14.52 14.57
C LYS A 65 -21.10 14.33 14.26
N ALA A 66 -20.26 15.08 14.96
CA ALA A 66 -18.81 14.92 14.88
C ALA A 66 -18.38 13.51 15.30
N ASP A 67 -17.49 12.91 14.52
CA ASP A 67 -16.88 11.60 14.78
C ASP A 67 -15.42 11.59 14.31
N ALA A 68 -14.51 11.65 15.27
CA ALA A 68 -13.07 11.67 15.01
C ALA A 68 -12.43 10.27 14.95
N SER A 69 -13.24 9.21 14.84
CA SER A 69 -12.73 7.84 14.81
C SER A 69 -11.95 7.49 13.53
N GLY A 70 -12.13 8.28 12.46
CA GLY A 70 -11.45 8.13 11.19
C GLY A 70 -12.09 8.98 10.11
N SER A 71 -11.30 9.34 9.09
CA SER A 71 -11.77 10.00 7.85
C SER A 71 -10.60 10.15 6.88
N VAL A 72 -10.90 10.38 5.60
CA VAL A 72 -9.89 10.71 4.58
C VAL A 72 -9.19 12.03 4.91
N ALA A 73 -9.88 13.02 5.48
CA ALA A 73 -9.28 14.27 5.92
C ALA A 73 -8.20 14.07 6.99
N GLN A 74 -8.43 13.17 7.93
CA GLN A 74 -7.44 12.82 8.96
C GLN A 74 -6.28 12.01 8.38
N GLN A 75 -6.55 11.05 7.49
CA GLN A 75 -5.52 10.29 6.77
C GLN A 75 -4.63 11.22 5.93
N ALA A 76 -5.21 12.23 5.27
CA ALA A 76 -4.44 13.23 4.50
C ALA A 76 -3.41 13.94 5.37
N THR A 77 -3.80 14.34 6.59
CA THR A 77 -2.90 14.97 7.56
C THR A 77 -1.82 13.99 8.01
N ALA A 78 -2.20 12.77 8.40
CA ALA A 78 -1.25 11.76 8.86
C ALA A 78 -0.24 11.38 7.76
N ILE A 79 -0.69 11.19 6.51
CA ILE A 79 0.18 10.91 5.37
C ILE A 79 1.16 12.08 5.15
N LYS A 80 0.68 13.32 5.19
CA LYS A 80 1.52 14.51 5.00
C LYS A 80 2.60 14.63 6.07
N GLU A 81 2.26 14.36 7.33
CA GLU A 81 3.18 14.47 8.47
C GLU A 81 4.24 13.35 8.48
N ASN A 82 3.88 12.15 8.02
CA ASN A 82 4.77 10.98 8.05
C ASN A 82 5.52 10.72 6.74
N ARG A 83 5.14 11.37 5.63
CA ARG A 83 5.77 11.16 4.32
C ARG A 83 7.24 11.58 4.30
N THR A 84 8.09 10.70 3.79
CA THR A 84 9.52 10.92 3.54
C THR A 84 9.79 11.03 2.03
N LYS A 85 11.06 11.17 1.64
CA LYS A 85 11.47 11.15 0.22
C LYS A 85 11.36 9.79 -0.44
N THR A 86 11.34 8.73 0.36
CA THR A 86 11.26 7.32 -0.09
C THR A 86 9.88 6.72 0.09
N THR A 87 8.88 7.51 0.46
CA THR A 87 7.52 7.03 0.70
C THR A 87 6.81 6.67 -0.59
N LEU A 88 6.22 5.48 -0.61
CA LEU A 88 5.19 5.05 -1.55
C LEU A 88 3.84 5.10 -0.83
N VAL A 89 2.84 5.75 -1.42
CA VAL A 89 1.49 5.84 -0.84
C VAL A 89 0.53 5.01 -1.67
N VAL A 90 -0.15 4.04 -1.04
CA VAL A 90 -1.03 3.10 -1.72
C VAL A 90 -2.42 3.06 -1.08
N ASP A 91 -3.44 2.82 -1.89
CA ASP A 91 -4.80 2.57 -1.42
C ASP A 91 -5.30 1.24 -1.97
N ALA A 92 -5.88 0.42 -1.10
CA ALA A 92 -6.35 -0.91 -1.45
C ALA A 92 -7.87 -0.97 -1.70
N GLY A 93 -8.54 0.14 -2.04
CA GLY A 93 -9.90 0.16 -2.55
C GLY A 93 -11.01 0.34 -1.49
N ASP A 94 -12.24 0.13 -1.94
CA ASP A 94 -13.48 0.41 -1.21
C ASP A 94 -13.57 1.89 -0.79
N THR A 95 -13.53 2.75 -1.79
CA THR A 95 -13.42 4.20 -1.60
C THR A 95 -14.74 4.92 -1.81
N ILE A 96 -15.52 4.55 -2.86
CA ILE A 96 -16.62 5.37 -3.39
C ILE A 96 -18.01 5.01 -2.86
N GLN A 97 -18.13 3.98 -2.06
CA GLN A 97 -19.38 3.47 -1.51
C GLN A 97 -19.59 3.95 -0.08
N ALA A 98 -20.86 4.11 0.35
CA ALA A 98 -21.32 4.54 1.66
C ALA A 98 -21.05 6.03 2.02
N ASN A 99 -21.48 6.45 3.21
CA ASN A 99 -21.32 7.78 3.78
C ASN A 99 -21.69 8.94 2.82
N SER A 100 -22.72 8.74 1.99
CA SER A 100 -23.20 9.70 0.97
C SER A 100 -22.26 9.89 -0.23
N ALA A 101 -21.18 9.16 -0.36
CA ALA A 101 -20.28 9.25 -1.52
C ALA A 101 -20.99 8.89 -2.83
N GLU A 102 -21.97 8.00 -2.77
CA GLU A 102 -22.79 7.56 -3.92
C GLU A 102 -23.57 8.69 -4.59
N LEU A 103 -23.84 9.78 -3.88
CA LEU A 103 -24.51 10.95 -4.44
C LEU A 103 -23.70 11.65 -5.54
N PHE A 104 -22.39 11.41 -5.57
CA PHE A 104 -21.43 12.09 -6.45
C PHE A 104 -20.93 11.23 -7.61
N LEU A 105 -21.49 10.03 -7.82
CA LEU A 105 -21.07 9.12 -8.90
C LEU A 105 -21.23 9.71 -10.31
N ASN A 106 -22.17 10.66 -10.47
CA ASN A 106 -22.43 11.33 -11.75
C ASN A 106 -21.63 12.63 -11.94
N ASP A 107 -20.94 13.10 -10.92
CA ASP A 107 -20.14 14.33 -10.99
C ASP A 107 -18.94 14.15 -11.92
N ASP A 108 -18.41 15.27 -12.43
CA ASP A 108 -17.24 15.28 -13.29
C ASP A 108 -16.02 14.71 -12.57
N VAL A 109 -15.89 15.00 -11.28
CA VAL A 109 -14.88 14.41 -10.41
C VAL A 109 -15.51 13.98 -9.08
N HIS A 110 -15.44 12.71 -8.77
CA HIS A 110 -15.91 12.17 -7.50
C HIS A 110 -15.07 12.72 -6.33
N PRO A 111 -15.67 13.26 -5.25
CA PRO A 111 -14.93 13.96 -4.18
C PRO A 111 -13.89 13.09 -3.50
N MET A 112 -14.15 11.78 -3.30
CA MET A 112 -13.17 10.87 -2.73
C MET A 112 -11.94 10.73 -3.63
N ILE A 113 -12.14 10.65 -4.96
CA ILE A 113 -11.06 10.59 -5.93
C ILE A 113 -10.30 11.91 -6.00
N ALA A 114 -11.02 13.05 -5.94
CA ALA A 114 -10.38 14.36 -5.86
C ALA A 114 -9.47 14.48 -4.62
N ALA A 115 -9.93 13.97 -3.45
CA ALA A 115 -9.13 13.94 -2.24
C ALA A 115 -7.89 13.06 -2.39
N GLN A 116 -8.03 11.84 -2.91
CA GLN A 116 -6.89 10.95 -3.16
C GLN A 116 -5.88 11.58 -4.12
N ASN A 117 -6.35 12.22 -5.20
CA ASN A 117 -5.51 12.96 -6.13
C ASN A 117 -4.75 14.12 -5.47
N ALA A 118 -5.39 14.82 -4.53
CA ALA A 118 -4.79 15.94 -3.78
C ALA A 118 -3.76 15.44 -2.74
N ILE A 119 -4.04 14.32 -2.08
CA ILE A 119 -3.11 13.64 -1.16
C ILE A 119 -1.88 13.13 -1.92
N GLY A 120 -2.05 12.73 -3.18
CA GLY A 120 -0.98 12.23 -4.04
C GLY A 120 -0.65 10.78 -3.75
N TYR A 121 -1.64 9.91 -3.88
CA TYR A 121 -1.43 8.47 -3.91
C TYR A 121 -0.61 8.07 -5.15
N ASP A 122 0.28 7.11 -4.99
CA ASP A 122 1.05 6.53 -6.10
C ASP A 122 0.29 5.38 -6.77
N ILE A 123 -0.44 4.57 -5.97
CA ILE A 123 -1.17 3.36 -6.40
C ILE A 123 -2.59 3.40 -5.83
N TYR A 124 -3.52 2.93 -6.66
CA TYR A 124 -4.91 2.64 -6.29
C TYR A 124 -5.28 1.25 -6.80
N VAL A 125 -5.88 0.43 -5.95
CA VAL A 125 -6.43 -0.89 -6.32
C VAL A 125 -7.93 -0.86 -6.12
N THR A 126 -8.71 -1.46 -7.00
CA THR A 126 -10.17 -1.54 -6.84
C THR A 126 -10.55 -2.48 -5.71
N GLY A 127 -11.49 -2.07 -4.85
CA GLY A 127 -12.15 -2.97 -3.93
C GLY A 127 -13.42 -3.58 -4.53
N ASN A 128 -14.16 -4.36 -3.74
CA ASN A 128 -15.40 -4.97 -4.22
C ASN A 128 -16.53 -3.94 -4.37
N HIS A 129 -16.56 -2.92 -3.54
CA HIS A 129 -17.61 -1.90 -3.57
C HIS A 129 -17.48 -0.93 -4.75
N GLU A 130 -16.35 -0.86 -5.44
CA GLU A 130 -16.23 -0.15 -6.69
C GLU A 130 -17.11 -0.74 -7.80
N TYR A 131 -17.45 -2.02 -7.72
CA TYR A 131 -18.28 -2.72 -8.73
C TYR A 131 -19.79 -2.56 -8.52
N ASN A 132 -20.24 -2.03 -7.38
CA ASN A 132 -21.66 -1.93 -7.01
C ASN A 132 -22.51 -1.09 -7.97
N TYR A 133 -21.87 -0.18 -8.72
CA TYR A 133 -22.57 0.80 -9.57
C TYR A 133 -22.46 0.49 -11.07
N GLY A 134 -21.97 -0.72 -11.40
CA GLY A 134 -21.77 -1.20 -12.77
C GLY A 134 -20.49 -0.68 -13.42
N MET A 135 -20.07 -1.39 -14.47
CA MET A 135 -18.74 -1.21 -15.07
C MET A 135 -18.56 0.17 -15.73
N VAL A 136 -19.62 0.74 -16.31
CA VAL A 136 -19.54 2.09 -16.94
C VAL A 136 -19.21 3.16 -15.87
N THR A 137 -19.87 3.08 -14.72
CA THR A 137 -19.59 4.00 -13.59
C THR A 137 -18.19 3.79 -13.06
N LEU A 138 -17.79 2.52 -12.89
CA LEU A 138 -16.45 2.16 -12.44
C LEU A 138 -15.37 2.74 -13.37
N GLU A 139 -15.45 2.48 -14.66
CA GLU A 139 -14.48 3.01 -15.65
C GLU A 139 -14.42 4.54 -15.64
N LYS A 140 -15.57 5.22 -15.49
CA LYS A 140 -15.62 6.69 -15.32
C LYS A 140 -14.84 7.12 -14.08
N VAL A 141 -15.07 6.51 -12.93
CA VAL A 141 -14.40 6.85 -11.67
C VAL A 141 -12.90 6.55 -11.77
N LEU A 142 -12.52 5.39 -12.31
CA LEU A 142 -11.10 5.03 -12.48
C LEU A 142 -10.36 6.00 -13.41
N SER A 143 -11.03 6.54 -14.44
CA SER A 143 -10.43 7.53 -15.35
C SER A 143 -10.08 8.86 -14.68
N GLN A 144 -10.64 9.14 -13.51
CA GLN A 144 -10.37 10.36 -12.72
C GLN A 144 -9.13 10.20 -11.82
N GLN A 145 -8.64 8.97 -11.61
CA GLN A 145 -7.48 8.71 -10.75
C GLN A 145 -6.18 9.21 -11.39
N LYS A 146 -5.39 9.95 -10.60
CA LYS A 146 -4.00 10.29 -10.94
C LYS A 146 -3.02 9.19 -10.49
N ALA A 147 -3.38 8.45 -9.44
CA ALA A 147 -2.65 7.27 -9.02
C ALA A 147 -2.67 6.20 -10.12
N LYS A 148 -1.64 5.35 -10.19
CA LYS A 148 -1.66 4.18 -11.07
C LYS A 148 -2.70 3.20 -10.57
N VAL A 149 -3.76 3.00 -11.35
CA VAL A 149 -4.79 1.98 -11.06
C VAL A 149 -4.26 0.61 -11.40
N LEU A 150 -4.44 -0.35 -10.49
CA LEU A 150 -4.10 -1.75 -10.68
C LEU A 150 -5.31 -2.65 -10.35
N THR A 151 -5.59 -3.62 -11.23
CA THR A 151 -6.59 -4.68 -11.02
C THR A 151 -6.25 -5.84 -11.96
N GLY A 152 -5.43 -6.76 -11.52
CA GLY A 152 -4.79 -7.76 -12.39
C GLY A 152 -5.61 -9.00 -12.70
N ASN A 153 -6.81 -9.13 -12.13
CA ASN A 153 -7.61 -10.33 -12.24
C ASN A 153 -9.03 -10.11 -12.76
N VAL A 154 -9.31 -8.92 -13.33
CA VAL A 154 -10.64 -8.59 -13.91
C VAL A 154 -10.49 -8.27 -15.39
N TYR A 155 -11.26 -8.96 -16.24
CA TYR A 155 -11.16 -8.88 -17.70
C TYR A 155 -12.52 -8.64 -18.33
N SER A 156 -12.54 -7.77 -19.37
CA SER A 156 -13.75 -7.48 -20.15
C SER A 156 -14.20 -8.70 -20.95
N PRO A 157 -15.41 -8.66 -21.55
CA PRO A 157 -15.89 -9.71 -22.47
C PRO A 157 -14.95 -10.01 -23.65
N GLU A 158 -14.16 -9.01 -24.07
CA GLU A 158 -13.16 -9.15 -25.14
C GLU A 158 -11.80 -9.65 -24.63
N GLY A 159 -11.69 -9.99 -23.33
CA GLY A 159 -10.46 -10.46 -22.70
C GLY A 159 -9.43 -9.37 -22.43
N LYS A 160 -9.83 -8.09 -22.45
CA LYS A 160 -8.96 -6.98 -22.06
C LYS A 160 -8.98 -6.79 -20.54
N PRO A 161 -7.83 -6.57 -19.89
CA PRO A 161 -7.84 -6.26 -18.47
C PRO A 161 -8.55 -4.93 -18.18
N LEU A 162 -9.27 -4.85 -17.06
CA LEU A 162 -9.90 -3.60 -16.56
C LEU A 162 -8.83 -2.55 -16.30
N ALA A 163 -7.74 -2.94 -15.67
CA ALA A 163 -6.54 -2.12 -15.47
C ALA A 163 -5.30 -3.01 -15.50
N ASP A 164 -4.11 -2.41 -15.46
CA ASP A 164 -2.87 -3.19 -15.38
C ASP A 164 -2.83 -4.02 -14.09
N GLY A 165 -2.27 -5.23 -14.16
CA GLY A 165 -2.13 -6.09 -12.98
C GLY A 165 -0.94 -5.71 -12.10
N TYR A 166 0.02 -4.95 -12.65
CA TYR A 166 1.21 -4.52 -11.95
C TYR A 166 1.82 -3.26 -12.56
N THR A 167 2.71 -2.64 -11.78
CA THR A 167 3.61 -1.59 -12.26
C THR A 167 4.97 -1.71 -11.58
N ILE A 168 6.00 -1.08 -12.15
CA ILE A 168 7.32 -0.96 -11.51
C ILE A 168 7.59 0.51 -11.24
N ILE A 169 7.77 0.84 -9.96
CA ILE A 169 8.05 2.20 -9.50
C ILE A 169 9.49 2.27 -8.99
N ASN A 170 10.18 3.38 -9.23
CA ASN A 170 11.48 3.65 -8.65
C ASN A 170 11.35 4.70 -7.54
N LYS A 171 11.74 4.36 -6.33
CA LYS A 171 11.84 5.29 -5.19
C LYS A 171 13.28 5.26 -4.66
N GLY A 172 13.99 6.36 -4.82
CA GLY A 172 15.38 6.48 -4.32
C GLY A 172 16.37 5.49 -4.92
N GLY A 173 16.13 4.98 -6.12
CA GLY A 173 16.98 3.99 -6.78
C GLY A 173 16.58 2.53 -6.51
N VAL A 174 15.57 2.27 -5.66
CA VAL A 174 14.97 0.95 -5.43
C VAL A 174 13.82 0.74 -6.41
N LYS A 175 13.82 -0.37 -7.13
CA LYS A 175 12.76 -0.79 -8.05
C LYS A 175 11.73 -1.64 -7.31
N ILE A 176 10.52 -1.16 -7.23
CA ILE A 176 9.41 -1.81 -6.53
C ILE A 176 8.43 -2.33 -7.57
N GLY A 177 8.24 -3.65 -7.63
CA GLY A 177 7.14 -4.28 -8.36
C GLY A 177 5.90 -4.25 -7.49
N VAL A 178 4.87 -3.51 -7.93
CA VAL A 178 3.60 -3.44 -7.21
C VAL A 178 2.56 -4.22 -7.99
N ILE A 179 1.91 -5.19 -7.34
CA ILE A 179 0.88 -6.06 -7.91
C ILE A 179 -0.45 -5.74 -7.22
N GLY A 180 -1.52 -5.51 -7.99
CA GLY A 180 -2.85 -5.20 -7.46
C GLY A 180 -3.90 -6.22 -7.89
N MET A 181 -4.68 -6.75 -6.91
CA MET A 181 -5.76 -7.72 -7.14
C MET A 181 -6.98 -7.40 -6.28
N VAL A 182 -8.13 -7.82 -6.74
CA VAL A 182 -9.39 -7.79 -5.98
C VAL A 182 -9.87 -9.21 -5.70
N THR A 183 -10.62 -9.39 -4.61
CA THR A 183 -11.22 -10.70 -4.27
C THR A 183 -12.04 -11.26 -5.43
N PRO A 184 -11.92 -12.56 -5.75
CA PRO A 184 -12.72 -13.16 -6.81
C PRO A 184 -14.21 -13.24 -6.48
N ASN A 185 -14.57 -13.02 -5.19
CA ASN A 185 -15.94 -13.06 -4.71
C ASN A 185 -16.81 -11.88 -5.17
N ILE A 186 -16.25 -10.87 -5.84
CA ILE A 186 -17.04 -9.81 -6.51
C ILE A 186 -18.05 -10.40 -7.48
N THR A 187 -17.76 -11.53 -8.10
CA THR A 187 -18.72 -12.25 -8.96
C THR A 187 -19.93 -12.79 -8.23
N ARG A 188 -19.84 -12.97 -6.90
CA ARG A 188 -20.92 -13.42 -6.04
C ARG A 188 -21.84 -12.28 -5.64
N TRP A 189 -21.27 -11.12 -5.35
CA TRP A 189 -22.02 -9.96 -4.85
C TRP A 189 -22.54 -9.08 -5.97
N ASP A 190 -21.79 -8.94 -7.04
CA ASP A 190 -22.05 -8.05 -8.18
C ASP A 190 -22.22 -8.78 -9.50
N ALA A 191 -22.73 -10.02 -9.48
CA ALA A 191 -22.92 -10.87 -10.66
C ALA A 191 -23.59 -10.14 -11.84
N LYS A 192 -24.62 -9.32 -11.54
CA LYS A 192 -25.36 -8.56 -12.56
C LYS A 192 -24.50 -7.45 -13.17
N ASN A 193 -23.72 -6.75 -12.36
CA ASN A 193 -22.85 -5.66 -12.81
C ASN A 193 -21.64 -6.17 -13.58
N LEU A 194 -21.25 -7.44 -13.34
CA LEU A 194 -20.13 -8.14 -13.96
C LEU A 194 -20.59 -9.10 -15.10
N GLU A 195 -21.82 -8.96 -15.60
CA GLU A 195 -22.29 -9.83 -16.69
C GLU A 195 -21.37 -9.73 -17.91
N GLY A 196 -20.85 -10.87 -18.34
CA GLY A 196 -19.88 -10.99 -19.43
C GLY A 196 -18.42 -10.73 -19.04
N TRP A 197 -18.14 -10.18 -17.86
CA TRP A 197 -16.77 -10.01 -17.35
C TRP A 197 -16.23 -11.29 -16.73
N THR A 198 -14.91 -11.48 -16.80
CA THR A 198 -14.23 -12.61 -16.18
C THR A 198 -13.38 -12.14 -15.02
N VAL A 199 -13.51 -12.83 -13.89
CA VAL A 199 -12.64 -12.62 -12.72
C VAL A 199 -11.85 -13.89 -12.50
N THR A 200 -10.52 -13.78 -12.58
CA THR A 200 -9.62 -14.92 -12.45
C THR A 200 -9.08 -15.05 -11.02
N ASN A 201 -8.44 -16.20 -10.73
CA ASN A 201 -7.88 -16.45 -9.41
C ASN A 201 -6.67 -15.53 -9.14
N PRO A 202 -6.67 -14.75 -8.04
CA PRO A 202 -5.59 -13.82 -7.70
C PRO A 202 -4.22 -14.49 -7.49
N VAL A 203 -4.20 -15.74 -6.99
CA VAL A 203 -2.94 -16.50 -6.79
C VAL A 203 -2.31 -16.81 -8.15
N ASP A 204 -3.09 -17.30 -9.10
CA ASP A 204 -2.59 -17.66 -10.43
C ASP A 204 -2.09 -16.43 -11.18
N GLU A 205 -2.83 -15.31 -11.12
CA GLU A 205 -2.41 -14.06 -11.76
C GLU A 205 -1.17 -13.46 -11.09
N SER A 206 -1.11 -13.47 -9.76
CA SER A 206 0.08 -13.01 -9.03
C SER A 206 1.31 -13.83 -9.39
N ARG A 207 1.20 -15.16 -9.50
CA ARG A 207 2.30 -16.04 -9.90
C ARG A 207 2.82 -15.69 -11.29
N LYS A 208 1.94 -15.53 -12.27
CA LYS A 208 2.29 -15.14 -13.65
C LYS A 208 3.04 -13.79 -13.67
N ILE A 209 2.58 -12.84 -12.87
CA ILE A 209 3.21 -11.51 -12.79
C ILE A 209 4.57 -11.59 -12.11
N ILE A 210 4.67 -12.28 -10.97
CA ILE A 210 5.93 -12.46 -10.23
C ILE A 210 6.99 -13.09 -11.13
N ASP A 211 6.67 -14.16 -11.87
CA ASP A 211 7.60 -14.80 -12.79
C ASP A 211 8.11 -13.86 -13.90
N LYS A 212 7.31 -12.87 -14.27
CA LYS A 212 7.67 -11.85 -15.26
C LYS A 212 8.57 -10.74 -14.71
N ILE A 213 8.44 -10.41 -13.41
CA ILE A 213 9.07 -9.20 -12.85
C ILE A 213 10.16 -9.47 -11.80
N LYS A 214 10.20 -10.63 -11.13
CA LYS A 214 11.07 -10.92 -9.98
C LYS A 214 12.55 -10.61 -10.21
N ASP A 215 13.07 -10.81 -11.43
CA ASP A 215 14.46 -10.52 -11.76
C ASP A 215 14.71 -9.05 -12.16
N LYS A 216 13.67 -8.22 -12.22
CA LYS A 216 13.69 -6.82 -12.67
C LYS A 216 13.49 -5.83 -11.55
N VAL A 217 13.12 -6.30 -10.37
CA VAL A 217 12.76 -5.48 -9.20
C VAL A 217 13.57 -5.88 -7.97
N ASP A 218 13.64 -5.00 -7.01
CA ASP A 218 14.34 -5.20 -5.75
C ASP A 218 13.36 -5.56 -4.61
N VAL A 219 12.09 -5.14 -4.74
CA VAL A 219 11.01 -5.37 -3.77
C VAL A 219 9.75 -5.77 -4.53
N ILE A 220 8.99 -6.72 -4.00
CA ILE A 220 7.66 -7.09 -4.51
C ILE A 220 6.61 -6.76 -3.44
N LEU A 221 5.73 -5.81 -3.77
CA LEU A 221 4.62 -5.36 -2.94
C LEU A 221 3.29 -5.86 -3.54
N GLY A 222 2.50 -6.56 -2.74
CA GLY A 222 1.10 -6.83 -3.02
C GLY A 222 0.21 -5.74 -2.42
N VAL A 223 -0.73 -5.22 -3.21
CA VAL A 223 -1.84 -4.38 -2.74
C VAL A 223 -3.10 -5.13 -3.11
N MET A 224 -3.73 -5.76 -2.13
CA MET A 224 -4.74 -6.80 -2.36
C MET A 224 -6.03 -6.45 -1.64
N HIS A 225 -7.08 -6.20 -2.40
CA HIS A 225 -8.40 -6.03 -1.79
C HIS A 225 -9.03 -7.39 -1.49
N MET A 226 -8.52 -8.02 -0.44
CA MET A 226 -8.93 -9.33 0.10
C MET A 226 -8.61 -9.37 1.59
N ASP A 227 -9.45 -10.07 2.37
CA ASP A 227 -9.20 -10.36 3.78
C ASP A 227 -7.97 -11.29 3.95
N THR A 228 -7.52 -11.48 5.17
CA THR A 228 -6.46 -12.44 5.50
C THR A 228 -6.89 -13.88 5.23
N ASP A 229 -8.11 -14.24 5.56
CA ASP A 229 -8.65 -15.58 5.42
C ASP A 229 -9.49 -15.73 4.14
N ASN A 230 -9.58 -16.97 3.64
CA ASN A 230 -10.47 -17.27 2.51
C ASN A 230 -11.92 -17.12 2.90
N GLU A 231 -12.69 -16.53 2.01
CA GLU A 231 -14.13 -16.41 2.14
C GLU A 231 -14.86 -17.48 1.33
N TYR A 232 -15.96 -18.00 1.88
CA TYR A 232 -16.81 -19.01 1.24
C TYR A 232 -16.08 -20.26 0.78
N GLY A 233 -14.91 -20.57 1.33
CA GLY A 233 -14.09 -21.70 0.93
C GLY A 233 -13.46 -21.57 -0.48
N VAL A 234 -13.38 -20.36 -1.01
CA VAL A 234 -12.79 -20.08 -2.32
C VAL A 234 -11.28 -19.90 -2.17
N TYR A 235 -10.48 -20.82 -2.72
CA TYR A 235 -9.03 -20.70 -2.74
C TYR A 235 -8.58 -19.44 -3.48
N GLY A 236 -7.69 -18.69 -2.86
CA GLY A 236 -7.16 -17.44 -3.40
C GLY A 236 -8.06 -16.21 -3.16
N SER A 237 -9.12 -16.35 -2.34
CA SER A 237 -9.93 -15.19 -1.91
C SER A 237 -9.39 -14.50 -0.66
N GLY A 238 -8.34 -15.05 -0.02
CA GLY A 238 -7.64 -14.48 1.12
C GLY A 238 -6.14 -14.37 0.86
N VAL A 239 -5.50 -13.36 1.46
CA VAL A 239 -4.05 -13.12 1.25
C VAL A 239 -3.17 -14.20 1.87
N THR A 240 -3.68 -15.02 2.79
CA THR A 240 -2.97 -16.18 3.32
C THR A 240 -2.59 -17.17 2.22
N ASP A 241 -3.50 -17.43 1.27
CA ASP A 241 -3.18 -18.29 0.14
C ASP A 241 -2.12 -17.65 -0.77
N LEU A 242 -2.20 -16.33 -1.01
CA LEU A 242 -1.20 -15.61 -1.79
C LEU A 242 0.18 -15.67 -1.14
N ALA A 243 0.29 -15.38 0.15
CA ALA A 243 1.57 -15.40 0.87
C ALA A 243 2.19 -16.80 0.90
N ASN A 244 1.35 -17.85 1.00
CA ASN A 244 1.84 -19.24 0.97
C ASN A 244 2.25 -19.69 -0.44
N ALA A 245 1.51 -19.30 -1.47
CA ALA A 245 1.79 -19.69 -2.85
C ALA A 245 2.87 -18.82 -3.50
N CYS A 246 3.04 -17.57 -3.05
CA CYS A 246 3.93 -16.56 -3.63
C CYS A 246 4.86 -15.95 -2.54
N PRO A 247 5.81 -16.73 -1.99
CA PRO A 247 6.70 -16.24 -0.92
C PRO A 247 7.71 -15.19 -1.38
N GLU A 248 7.70 -14.84 -2.66
CA GLU A 248 8.49 -13.75 -3.23
C GLU A 248 7.94 -12.36 -2.88
N PHE A 249 6.71 -12.27 -2.42
CA PHE A 249 6.21 -11.01 -1.85
C PHE A 249 7.05 -10.63 -0.61
N ASP A 250 7.50 -9.39 -0.57
CA ASP A 250 8.09 -8.82 0.64
C ASP A 250 7.03 -8.34 1.61
N VAL A 251 6.01 -7.68 1.06
CA VAL A 251 4.89 -7.11 1.81
C VAL A 251 3.59 -7.34 1.05
N ILE A 252 2.51 -7.63 1.78
CA ILE A 252 1.14 -7.57 1.27
C ILE A 252 0.34 -6.59 2.13
N VAL A 253 -0.25 -5.59 1.50
CA VAL A 253 -1.32 -4.76 2.07
C VAL A 253 -2.64 -5.45 1.74
N ALA A 254 -3.28 -6.00 2.74
CA ALA A 254 -4.61 -6.60 2.70
C ALA A 254 -5.69 -5.54 3.00
N ALA A 255 -6.94 -5.85 2.68
CA ALA A 255 -8.10 -5.00 2.88
C ALA A 255 -9.38 -5.83 2.97
N HIS A 256 -10.57 -5.23 2.86
CA HIS A 256 -11.86 -5.91 2.79
C HIS A 256 -12.37 -6.47 4.13
N GLY A 257 -11.51 -7.11 4.94
CA GLY A 257 -11.89 -7.69 6.23
C GLY A 257 -12.15 -6.65 7.33
N HIS A 258 -11.80 -5.38 7.09
CA HIS A 258 -11.92 -4.27 8.05
C HIS A 258 -11.19 -4.55 9.38
N ARG A 259 -10.18 -5.40 9.35
CA ARG A 259 -9.41 -5.78 10.53
C ARG A 259 -8.27 -4.77 10.77
N SER A 260 -7.88 -4.59 12.02
CA SER A 260 -6.66 -3.85 12.33
C SER A 260 -5.54 -4.87 12.52
N ILE A 261 -4.81 -5.17 11.44
CA ILE A 261 -3.66 -6.07 11.45
C ILE A 261 -2.42 -5.24 11.15
N PRO A 262 -1.75 -4.72 12.18
CA PRO A 262 -0.59 -3.85 11.97
C PRO A 262 0.66 -4.63 11.56
N ASN A 263 0.77 -5.92 11.92
CA ASN A 263 1.96 -6.70 11.68
C ASN A 263 1.65 -8.21 11.82
N MET A 264 1.60 -8.92 10.70
CA MET A 264 1.44 -10.37 10.66
C MET A 264 2.47 -10.95 9.69
N MET A 265 3.14 -12.03 10.10
CA MET A 265 4.05 -12.75 9.22
C MET A 265 3.41 -14.05 8.74
N ILE A 266 3.25 -14.21 7.43
CA ILE A 266 2.76 -15.44 6.79
C ILE A 266 3.82 -15.89 5.80
N ASN A 267 4.39 -17.08 5.99
CA ASN A 267 5.41 -17.65 5.10
C ASN A 267 6.53 -16.66 4.72
N ASN A 268 7.04 -15.91 5.70
CA ASN A 268 8.05 -14.85 5.55
C ASN A 268 7.58 -13.62 4.75
N VAL A 269 6.29 -13.45 4.49
CA VAL A 269 5.69 -12.24 3.91
C VAL A 269 5.11 -11.39 5.04
N LEU A 270 5.42 -10.10 5.08
CA LEU A 270 4.80 -9.16 6.01
C LEU A 270 3.41 -8.78 5.48
N VAL A 271 2.37 -9.08 6.24
CA VAL A 271 0.97 -8.73 5.93
C VAL A 271 0.48 -7.66 6.90
N VAL A 272 -0.16 -6.64 6.36
CA VAL A 272 -0.83 -5.58 7.11
C VAL A 272 -2.24 -5.38 6.58
N GLU A 273 -3.18 -4.98 7.44
CA GLU A 273 -4.54 -4.63 7.06
C GLU A 273 -5.05 -3.44 7.87
N ASN A 274 -5.76 -2.53 7.22
CA ASN A 274 -6.33 -1.35 7.86
C ASN A 274 -7.76 -1.60 8.33
N LYS A 275 -8.12 -0.93 9.43
CA LYS A 275 -9.51 -0.78 9.82
C LYS A 275 -10.19 0.21 8.88
N ASN A 276 -11.46 -0.06 8.57
CA ASN A 276 -12.27 0.75 7.66
C ASN A 276 -12.52 2.20 8.13
N ALA A 277 -13.22 2.96 7.30
CA ALA A 277 -13.69 4.32 7.54
C ALA A 277 -12.56 5.32 7.88
N GLY A 278 -11.36 5.09 7.34
CA GLY A 278 -10.21 5.94 7.57
C GLY A 278 -9.69 5.91 9.01
N ALA A 279 -10.04 4.89 9.82
CA ALA A 279 -9.69 4.81 11.23
C ALA A 279 -8.21 4.54 11.50
N THR A 280 -7.52 3.89 10.56
CA THR A 280 -6.09 3.58 10.67
C THR A 280 -5.34 3.91 9.38
N LEU A 281 -4.03 4.04 9.51
CA LEU A 281 -3.05 4.14 8.43
C LEU A 281 -1.93 3.14 8.75
N SER A 282 -1.62 2.24 7.81
CA SER A 282 -0.46 1.38 7.96
C SER A 282 0.80 2.10 7.54
N GLU A 283 1.82 2.08 8.40
CA GLU A 283 3.17 2.54 8.13
C GLU A 283 4.11 1.34 8.08
N ILE A 284 4.73 1.11 6.93
CA ILE A 284 5.56 -0.06 6.68
C ILE A 284 6.96 0.41 6.30
N HIS A 285 7.96 -0.23 6.85
CA HIS A 285 9.37 0.01 6.54
C HIS A 285 9.99 -1.24 5.95
N VAL A 286 10.53 -1.13 4.74
CA VAL A 286 11.34 -2.15 4.08
C VAL A 286 12.78 -1.68 4.09
N TYR A 287 13.62 -2.35 4.87
CA TYR A 287 15.04 -2.03 4.98
C TYR A 287 15.84 -2.82 3.94
N LEU A 288 16.60 -2.09 3.13
CA LEU A 288 17.42 -2.67 2.07
C LEU A 288 18.89 -2.34 2.27
N GLU A 289 19.74 -3.27 1.84
CA GLU A 289 21.18 -3.08 1.73
C GLU A 289 21.62 -3.26 0.28
N ARG A 290 22.47 -2.38 -0.20
CA ARG A 290 23.02 -2.46 -1.55
C ARG A 290 24.15 -3.49 -1.56
N GLN A 291 24.05 -4.45 -2.47
CA GLN A 291 25.03 -5.49 -2.65
C GLN A 291 26.21 -5.00 -3.52
N LEU A 292 27.32 -5.74 -3.53
CA LEU A 292 28.52 -5.39 -4.32
C LEU A 292 28.26 -5.36 -5.84
N ASP A 293 27.26 -6.11 -6.31
CA ASP A 293 26.82 -6.12 -7.71
C ASP A 293 25.90 -4.94 -8.06
N GLY A 294 25.65 -4.04 -7.09
CA GLY A 294 24.83 -2.86 -7.24
C GLY A 294 23.32 -3.08 -7.07
N LYS A 295 22.86 -4.32 -6.86
CA LYS A 295 21.45 -4.64 -6.56
C LYS A 295 21.10 -4.34 -5.11
N TRP A 296 19.83 -4.06 -4.87
CA TRP A 296 19.30 -3.94 -3.52
C TRP A 296 18.80 -5.30 -3.03
N LYS A 297 18.99 -5.57 -1.75
CA LYS A 297 18.48 -6.76 -1.07
C LYS A 297 17.68 -6.35 0.15
N VAL A 298 16.46 -6.83 0.27
CA VAL A 298 15.65 -6.67 1.48
C VAL A 298 16.30 -7.45 2.62
N VAL A 299 16.63 -6.77 3.71
CA VAL A 299 17.26 -7.36 4.89
C VAL A 299 16.32 -7.41 6.08
N ASN A 300 15.31 -6.55 6.09
CA ASN A 300 14.26 -6.56 7.12
C ASN A 300 13.02 -5.84 6.61
N ARG A 301 11.87 -6.18 7.15
CA ARG A 301 10.60 -5.49 6.97
C ARG A 301 9.86 -5.44 8.30
N THR A 302 9.27 -4.29 8.59
CA THR A 302 8.54 -4.07 9.84
C THR A 302 7.38 -3.12 9.59
N SER A 303 6.38 -3.25 10.43
CA SER A 303 5.36 -2.23 10.65
C SER A 303 5.21 -2.05 12.16
N PRO A 304 4.88 -0.88 12.69
CA PRO A 304 4.58 -0.71 14.10
C PRO A 304 3.53 -1.73 14.57
N LEU A 305 3.63 -2.16 15.83
CA LEU A 305 2.65 -3.10 16.42
C LEU A 305 1.23 -2.51 16.55
N GLU A 306 1.12 -1.20 16.43
CA GLU A 306 -0.15 -0.48 16.35
C GLU A 306 -0.16 0.37 15.07
N SER A 307 -1.21 0.26 14.28
CA SER A 307 -1.45 1.16 13.16
C SER A 307 -1.58 2.60 13.67
N VAL A 308 -1.15 3.56 12.87
CA VAL A 308 -1.35 4.99 13.20
C VAL A 308 -2.85 5.24 13.32
N ARG A 309 -3.32 5.52 14.54
CA ARG A 309 -4.72 5.85 14.80
C ARG A 309 -4.98 7.32 14.52
N MET A 310 -6.10 7.60 13.88
CA MET A 310 -6.52 8.97 13.66
C MET A 310 -6.94 9.64 14.98
N SER A 311 -6.57 10.89 15.14
CA SER A 311 -6.91 11.70 16.31
C SER A 311 -7.43 13.08 15.91
N TRP A 312 -8.11 13.78 16.84
CA TRP A 312 -8.55 15.17 16.59
C TRP A 312 -7.39 16.13 16.31
N SER A 313 -6.21 15.88 16.86
CA SER A 313 -5.02 16.71 16.62
C SER A 313 -4.55 16.62 15.16
N SER A 314 -4.86 15.53 14.45
CA SER A 314 -4.63 15.40 13.02
C SER A 314 -5.74 16.05 12.16
N THR A 315 -6.74 16.67 12.79
CA THR A 315 -7.88 17.25 12.08
C THR A 315 -7.66 18.73 11.83
N ARG A 316 -6.98 19.08 10.77
CA ARG A 316 -7.26 20.34 10.10
C ARG A 316 -7.99 20.02 8.79
N ALA A 317 -9.31 20.07 8.83
CA ALA A 317 -10.16 20.04 7.63
C ALA A 317 -9.66 21.04 6.56
N GLU A 318 -8.99 22.10 6.99
CA GLU A 318 -8.20 23.01 6.18
C GLU A 318 -7.20 22.31 5.26
N THR A 319 -6.63 21.14 5.64
CA THR A 319 -5.58 20.49 4.84
C THR A 319 -6.13 19.97 3.52
N LEU A 320 -7.29 19.29 3.51
CA LEU A 320 -7.91 18.83 2.26
C LEU A 320 -8.46 20.00 1.44
N TYR A 321 -9.08 20.98 2.08
CA TYR A 321 -9.58 22.17 1.41
C TYR A 321 -8.47 22.95 0.68
N TRP A 322 -7.28 23.06 1.28
CA TRP A 322 -6.13 23.69 0.63
C TRP A 322 -5.48 22.80 -0.43
N LEU A 323 -5.52 21.48 -0.29
CA LEU A 323 -4.99 20.56 -1.29
C LEU A 323 -5.87 20.45 -2.54
N MET A 324 -7.18 20.75 -2.43
CA MET A 324 -8.15 20.67 -3.52
C MET A 324 -8.32 22.02 -4.28
N ARG A 325 -7.69 23.12 -3.84
CA ARG A 325 -7.61 24.40 -4.53
C ARG A 325 -6.35 24.53 -5.37
#